data_a2726c16830250a0853b5018c45e653e
#
_entry.id   a2726c16830250a0853b5018c45e653e
#
_cell.length_a   1.000
_cell.length_b   1.000
_cell.length_c   1.000
_cell.angle_alpha   90.00
_cell.angle_beta   90.00
_cell.angle_gamma   90.00
#
_symmetry.space_group_name_H-M   'P 1'
#
loop_
_entity.id
_entity.type
_entity.pdbx_description
1 polymer ?
#
loop_
_entity_poly.entity_id
_entity_poly.type
_entity_poly.pdbx_seq_one_letter_code
_entity_poly.pdbx_strand_id
1 'polypeptide(L)'
;MGNHQKLLNFLRPDPAVAACSPRSFSSSSASVSDDDGYSCSSYPTTDGDASPSRYGGSSTPPTPKSPWAHLPGLGAGGAVAEPGATGLIASLVKEDGHVYSLAATGDVLYTGTDSRNVRVWRDQRELAGFRTASGLVKAIVVADDGRIFTGHQDGKVRVWRADADNPAVHRQVGSLPKLKDYLKSAVNPTSYVETQRKGRQRAVWLRHSDAVSALSLDEGAGLLYSASWDRTFKVWRVSDSKYLESVSAHDDAVNTVAAAGFDSVVFTGSADGTVKVWRREMAAKGDATKHVLEKVLRKGESAVTAIAVSPEDRVVYVGSSDGLVTYWYWVDGEARYGGVLKGHKMAVMCLAVAGNVVVSGSADRTLCVWRRDGAEHVSLSVLTGHTGPVKCVAMDEEAAAGSGGVRRFMVYSGSLDGSVKVWRLSDAQAPAPVTERTAAPSQAWSGRPAPATYAEAWAPYQATAEPKRVAAA
;
A
#
# COMPACT_ATOMS: atom_id res chain seq x y z
N MET A 1 -4.32 -9.62 -23.15
CA MET A 1 -4.72 -10.62 -22.12
C MET A 1 -3.57 -11.12 -21.23
N GLY A 2 -2.30 -11.17 -21.68
CA GLY A 2 -1.21 -11.74 -20.87
C GLY A 2 -0.74 -10.93 -19.64
N ASN A 3 -0.84 -9.61 -19.66
CA ASN A 3 -0.35 -8.77 -18.57
C ASN A 3 -1.33 -8.66 -17.38
N HIS A 4 -2.61 -8.77 -17.65
CA HIS A 4 -3.66 -8.72 -16.60
C HIS A 4 -3.59 -9.95 -15.68
N GLN A 5 -3.35 -11.12 -16.23
CA GLN A 5 -3.24 -12.36 -15.47
C GLN A 5 -1.98 -12.41 -14.59
N LYS A 6 -0.87 -11.79 -15.06
CA LYS A 6 0.36 -11.66 -14.26
C LYS A 6 0.18 -10.75 -13.05
N LEU A 7 -0.54 -9.64 -13.19
CA LEU A 7 -0.81 -8.72 -12.07
C LEU A 7 -1.73 -9.34 -11.03
N LEU A 8 -2.76 -10.07 -11.45
CA LEU A 8 -3.65 -10.79 -10.54
C LEU A 8 -2.92 -11.88 -9.75
N ASN A 9 -1.89 -12.50 -10.33
CA ASN A 9 -1.05 -13.45 -9.61
C ASN A 9 -0.14 -12.77 -8.58
N PHE A 10 0.30 -11.53 -8.82
CA PHE A 10 1.02 -10.73 -7.81
C PHE A 10 0.12 -10.25 -6.67
N LEU A 11 -1.16 -10.05 -6.95
CA LEU A 11 -2.14 -9.58 -5.95
C LEU A 11 -2.81 -10.73 -5.19
N ARG A 12 -2.72 -11.97 -5.69
CA ARG A 12 -3.24 -13.19 -5.03
C ARG A 12 -2.11 -13.95 -4.35
N PRO A 13 -2.35 -14.52 -3.16
CA PRO A 13 -1.40 -15.43 -2.54
C PRO A 13 -1.24 -16.68 -3.41
N ASP A 14 -0.04 -17.25 -3.40
CA ASP A 14 0.28 -18.51 -4.05
C ASP A 14 -0.71 -19.60 -3.64
N PRO A 15 -1.29 -20.36 -4.58
CA PRO A 15 -2.22 -21.44 -4.26
C PRO A 15 -1.60 -22.56 -3.40
N ALA A 16 -0.27 -22.68 -3.34
CA ALA A 16 0.43 -23.61 -2.47
C ALA A 16 0.25 -23.33 -0.98
N VAL A 17 -0.03 -22.06 -0.57
CA VAL A 17 -0.26 -21.70 0.83
C VAL A 17 -1.72 -21.95 1.25
N ALA A 18 -2.64 -22.08 0.29
CA ALA A 18 -4.06 -22.34 0.54
C ALA A 18 -4.41 -23.83 0.76
N ALA A 19 -3.47 -24.75 0.54
CA ALA A 19 -3.72 -26.19 0.57
C ALA A 19 -3.59 -26.86 1.96
N CYS A 20 -3.21 -26.13 3.00
CA CYS A 20 -3.16 -26.63 4.37
C CYS A 20 -4.40 -26.30 5.19
N SER A 21 -5.56 -26.77 4.74
CA SER A 21 -6.73 -26.93 5.61
C SER A 21 -6.85 -28.39 6.03
N PRO A 22 -6.99 -28.71 7.31
CA PRO A 22 -7.11 -30.07 7.78
C PRO A 22 -8.42 -30.66 7.26
N ARG A 23 -8.31 -31.85 6.67
CA ARG A 23 -9.45 -32.69 6.30
C ARG A 23 -10.25 -33.01 7.57
N SER A 24 -11.54 -32.77 7.51
CA SER A 24 -12.52 -33.24 8.48
C SER A 24 -12.52 -34.77 8.50
N PHE A 25 -12.11 -35.35 9.60
CA PHE A 25 -12.42 -36.74 9.92
C PHE A 25 -13.80 -36.77 10.59
N SER A 26 -14.67 -37.58 10.01
CA SER A 26 -15.99 -37.92 10.56
C SER A 26 -15.81 -38.71 11.85
N SER A 27 -16.54 -38.31 12.87
CA SER A 27 -16.66 -38.96 14.18
C SER A 27 -17.40 -40.27 14.06
N SER A 28 -16.80 -41.34 14.57
CA SER A 28 -17.52 -42.47 15.13
C SER A 28 -17.17 -42.55 16.62
N SER A 29 -18.22 -42.57 17.42
CA SER A 29 -18.23 -42.65 18.86
C SER A 29 -17.73 -43.97 19.40
N ALA A 30 -16.87 -43.96 20.39
CA ALA A 30 -16.79 -45.00 21.43
C ALA A 30 -16.19 -44.40 22.70
N SER A 31 -16.97 -44.49 23.76
CA SER A 31 -16.63 -44.25 25.15
C SER A 31 -15.61 -45.25 25.68
N VAL A 32 -14.75 -44.85 26.61
CA VAL A 32 -14.47 -45.50 27.91
C VAL A 32 -13.23 -44.82 28.54
N SER A 33 -13.43 -44.38 29.73
CA SER A 33 -12.74 -44.15 31.00
C SER A 33 -11.23 -44.42 31.18
N ASP A 34 -10.70 -43.52 32.01
CA ASP A 34 -9.80 -43.63 33.16
C ASP A 34 -8.28 -43.72 32.93
N ASP A 35 -7.62 -42.74 33.47
CA ASP A 35 -6.71 -42.63 34.63
C ASP A 35 -5.19 -42.80 34.38
N ASP A 36 -4.44 -42.11 35.30
CA ASP A 36 -3.01 -42.21 35.62
C ASP A 36 -2.03 -41.46 34.69
N GLY A 37 -1.42 -40.35 35.03
CA GLY A 37 -0.55 -40.00 36.14
C GLY A 37 0.86 -40.59 36.04
N TYR A 38 1.90 -39.73 35.81
CA TYR A 38 3.28 -39.83 36.33
C TYR A 38 4.16 -38.79 35.59
N SER A 39 4.56 -37.71 36.20
CA SER A 39 5.67 -37.34 37.06
C SER A 39 7.08 -37.60 36.52
N CYS A 40 7.77 -36.47 36.39
CA CYS A 40 9.20 -36.14 36.56
C CYS A 40 10.28 -37.26 36.46
N SER A 41 11.36 -36.94 35.81
CA SER A 41 12.65 -36.97 36.49
C SER A 41 13.77 -36.29 35.68
N SER A 42 14.50 -35.52 36.43
CA SER A 42 15.71 -34.78 36.15
C SER A 42 16.97 -35.62 36.39
N TYR A 43 18.08 -35.11 35.80
CA TYR A 43 19.50 -35.19 36.19
C TYR A 43 20.37 -36.35 35.63
N PRO A 44 21.70 -36.24 35.66
CA PRO A 44 22.60 -35.17 36.15
C PRO A 44 23.81 -34.81 35.28
N THR A 45 24.45 -33.72 35.68
CA THR A 45 25.78 -33.24 35.37
C THR A 45 26.93 -34.16 35.79
N THR A 46 28.04 -34.16 35.05
CA THR A 46 29.37 -34.37 35.65
C THR A 46 30.43 -33.54 34.97
N ASP A 47 31.23 -32.93 35.85
CA ASP A 47 32.44 -32.12 35.65
C ASP A 47 33.61 -32.89 35.07
N GLY A 48 34.59 -32.12 34.59
CA GLY A 48 35.94 -32.67 34.42
C GLY A 48 36.86 -31.90 33.48
N ASP A 49 37.41 -30.84 33.92
CA ASP A 49 38.82 -30.42 34.06
C ASP A 49 39.82 -30.47 32.88
N ALA A 50 40.61 -29.35 32.86
CA ALA A 50 42.03 -29.23 32.47
C ALA A 50 42.41 -28.73 31.08
N SER A 51 42.81 -27.43 31.04
CA SER A 51 43.80 -26.89 30.09
C SER A 51 45.20 -27.52 30.30
N PRO A 52 46.20 -27.47 29.37
CA PRO A 52 46.86 -26.19 29.04
C PRO A 52 47.43 -26.02 27.60
N SER A 53 47.54 -24.74 27.20
CA SER A 53 48.54 -24.06 26.36
C SER A 53 49.48 -24.80 25.39
N ARG A 54 49.56 -24.36 24.11
CA ARG A 54 50.69 -23.64 23.49
C ARG A 54 50.68 -23.62 21.97
N TYR A 55 50.90 -22.44 21.41
CA TYR A 55 51.63 -22.06 20.17
C TYR A 55 51.29 -22.78 18.84
N GLY A 56 50.94 -21.98 17.89
CA GLY A 56 51.01 -22.31 16.47
C GLY A 56 50.32 -21.27 15.59
N GLY A 57 51.06 -20.24 15.16
CA GLY A 57 50.60 -19.31 14.16
C GLY A 57 50.33 -20.03 12.83
N SER A 58 49.16 -19.87 12.29
CA SER A 58 48.83 -20.22 10.91
C SER A 58 48.11 -19.04 10.29
N SER A 59 48.78 -18.37 9.37
CA SER A 59 48.29 -17.34 8.49
C SER A 59 47.24 -17.96 7.58
N THR A 60 45.96 -17.67 7.82
CA THR A 60 44.91 -17.91 6.84
C THR A 60 45.01 -16.86 5.72
N PRO A 61 44.89 -17.27 4.43
CA PRO A 61 44.89 -16.32 3.32
C PRO A 61 43.64 -15.42 3.38
N PRO A 62 43.72 -14.16 2.93
CA PRO A 62 42.59 -13.25 2.98
C PRO A 62 41.46 -13.77 2.04
N THR A 63 40.30 -13.95 2.63
CA THR A 63 39.07 -14.21 1.86
C THR A 63 38.85 -13.12 0.81
N PRO A 64 38.43 -13.46 -0.41
CA PRO A 64 38.20 -12.48 -1.46
C PRO A 64 37.12 -11.49 -1.01
N LYS A 65 37.47 -10.20 -1.02
CA LYS A 65 36.56 -9.12 -0.70
C LYS A 65 35.37 -9.18 -1.65
N SER A 66 34.17 -9.21 -1.08
CA SER A 66 32.91 -9.19 -1.80
C SER A 66 32.90 -8.05 -2.85
N PRO A 67 32.44 -8.30 -4.09
CA PRO A 67 32.34 -7.28 -5.13
C PRO A 67 31.45 -6.09 -4.77
N TRP A 68 30.71 -6.18 -3.67
CA TRP A 68 29.77 -5.16 -3.19
C TRP A 68 30.40 -4.12 -2.25
N ALA A 69 31.71 -4.19 -1.99
CA ALA A 69 32.41 -3.27 -1.10
C ALA A 69 32.63 -1.85 -1.68
N HIS A 70 32.27 -1.60 -2.92
CA HIS A 70 32.52 -0.33 -3.62
C HIS A 70 31.26 0.36 -4.15
N LEU A 71 30.07 0.06 -3.60
CA LEU A 71 28.89 0.88 -3.86
C LEU A 71 28.94 2.12 -2.95
N PRO A 72 28.87 3.36 -3.49
CA PRO A 72 28.75 4.56 -2.66
C PRO A 72 27.48 4.46 -1.82
N GLY A 73 27.62 4.40 -0.49
CA GLY A 73 26.50 4.34 0.47
C GLY A 73 26.45 3.13 1.39
N LEU A 74 27.35 2.14 1.26
CA LEU A 74 27.47 0.98 2.17
C LEU A 74 28.88 0.89 2.79
N GLY A 75 29.31 1.94 3.47
CA GLY A 75 30.51 1.92 4.31
C GLY A 75 30.13 1.48 5.72
N ALA A 76 30.64 0.30 6.15
CA ALA A 76 30.69 -0.07 7.55
C ALA A 76 31.68 0.87 8.26
N GLY A 77 31.19 1.97 8.78
CA GLY A 77 31.90 2.92 9.59
C GLY A 77 30.90 3.91 10.10
N GLY A 78 30.68 3.95 11.42
CA GLY A 78 29.75 4.85 12.07
C GLY A 78 30.08 6.34 11.81
N ALA A 79 29.68 6.82 10.64
CA ALA A 79 29.49 8.24 10.41
C ALA A 79 28.12 8.56 11.01
N VAL A 80 28.11 9.37 12.05
CA VAL A 80 26.92 10.07 12.54
C VAL A 80 26.35 10.78 11.32
N ALA A 81 25.21 10.28 10.78
CA ALA A 81 24.54 10.93 9.67
C ALA A 81 24.23 12.37 10.09
N GLU A 82 24.69 13.33 9.31
CA GLU A 82 24.34 14.74 9.48
C GLU A 82 22.82 14.84 9.67
N PRO A 83 22.32 15.59 10.67
CA PRO A 83 20.90 15.75 10.92
C PRO A 83 20.26 16.51 9.77
N GLY A 84 19.77 15.80 8.74
CA GLY A 84 19.14 16.38 7.56
C GLY A 84 19.33 15.58 6.27
N ALA A 85 20.16 14.56 6.25
CA ALA A 85 20.39 13.76 5.04
C ALA A 85 19.16 12.89 4.67
N THR A 86 18.72 12.97 3.42
CA THR A 86 17.74 12.04 2.83
C THR A 86 18.38 10.66 2.69
N GLY A 87 17.74 9.62 3.19
CA GLY A 87 18.26 8.26 3.05
C GLY A 87 17.60 7.20 3.92
N LEU A 88 18.10 5.98 3.80
CA LEU A 88 17.70 4.83 4.62
C LEU A 88 18.19 4.99 6.06
N ILE A 89 17.25 4.96 7.01
CA ILE A 89 17.55 5.04 8.45
C ILE A 89 17.63 3.64 9.07
N ALA A 90 16.64 2.79 8.75
CA ALA A 90 16.53 1.47 9.36
C ALA A 90 15.91 0.45 8.41
N SER A 91 16.14 -0.81 8.72
CA SER A 91 15.47 -1.95 8.10
C SER A 91 14.91 -2.83 9.20
N LEU A 92 13.59 -2.92 9.28
CA LEU A 92 12.87 -3.76 10.24
C LEU A 92 12.60 -5.09 9.54
N VAL A 93 13.23 -6.14 10.03
CA VAL A 93 13.10 -7.48 9.45
C VAL A 93 12.55 -8.43 10.49
N LYS A 94 11.54 -9.20 10.12
CA LYS A 94 10.99 -10.30 10.90
C LYS A 94 10.64 -11.46 9.97
N GLU A 95 10.80 -12.66 10.47
CA GLU A 95 10.50 -13.89 9.73
C GLU A 95 8.99 -14.21 9.70
N ASP A 96 8.14 -13.17 9.57
CA ASP A 96 6.68 -13.30 9.57
C ASP A 96 6.07 -13.38 8.16
N GLY A 97 6.90 -13.43 7.13
CA GLY A 97 6.49 -13.48 5.73
C GLY A 97 6.43 -12.11 5.04
N HIS A 98 5.73 -12.05 3.92
CA HIS A 98 5.66 -10.85 3.07
C HIS A 98 4.85 -9.73 3.71
N VAL A 99 5.30 -8.48 3.58
CA VAL A 99 4.59 -7.31 4.11
C VAL A 99 3.58 -6.81 3.07
N TYR A 100 2.31 -6.79 3.45
CA TYR A 100 1.19 -6.40 2.56
C TYR A 100 0.57 -5.06 2.89
N SER A 101 0.66 -4.62 4.15
CA SER A 101 0.03 -3.38 4.59
C SER A 101 0.83 -2.69 5.69
N LEU A 102 0.79 -1.37 5.67
CA LEU A 102 1.41 -0.48 6.65
C LEU A 102 0.41 0.61 7.03
N ALA A 103 0.45 1.05 8.29
CA ALA A 103 -0.17 2.29 8.74
C ALA A 103 0.73 2.95 9.77
N ALA A 104 1.09 4.19 9.53
CA ALA A 104 1.84 5.03 10.46
C ALA A 104 0.89 6.03 11.11
N THR A 105 1.07 6.28 12.39
CA THR A 105 0.34 7.29 13.15
C THR A 105 1.21 7.79 14.28
N GLY A 106 1.64 9.04 14.21
CA GLY A 106 2.60 9.62 15.15
C GLY A 106 3.89 8.79 15.23
N ASP A 107 4.21 8.28 16.43
CA ASP A 107 5.41 7.47 16.69
C ASP A 107 5.21 5.95 16.49
N VAL A 108 4.01 5.52 16.09
CA VAL A 108 3.65 4.10 15.99
C VAL A 108 3.44 3.67 14.53
N LEU A 109 4.07 2.55 14.17
CA LEU A 109 3.89 1.89 12.90
C LEU A 109 3.25 0.51 13.10
N TYR A 110 2.18 0.25 12.35
CA TYR A 110 1.54 -1.06 12.25
C TYR A 110 1.94 -1.75 10.94
N THR A 111 2.29 -3.04 11.02
CA THR A 111 2.66 -3.83 9.85
C THR A 111 1.83 -5.09 9.77
N GLY A 112 1.20 -5.32 8.61
CA GLY A 112 0.42 -6.50 8.30
C GLY A 112 1.12 -7.37 7.26
N THR A 113 1.19 -8.68 7.53
CA THR A 113 1.87 -9.66 6.69
C THR A 113 0.87 -10.72 6.17
N ASP A 114 1.37 -11.68 5.39
CA ASP A 114 0.62 -12.89 5.01
C ASP A 114 0.41 -13.86 6.17
N SER A 115 1.14 -13.68 7.27
CA SER A 115 0.85 -14.36 8.52
C SER A 115 -0.42 -13.82 9.18
N ARG A 116 -0.79 -14.40 10.32
CA ARG A 116 -1.91 -13.90 11.14
C ARG A 116 -1.50 -12.81 12.12
N ASN A 117 -0.26 -12.34 12.05
CA ASN A 117 0.29 -11.38 13.01
C ASN A 117 0.24 -9.98 12.43
N VAL A 118 -0.15 -9.02 13.25
CA VAL A 118 0.08 -7.59 13.05
C VAL A 118 1.12 -7.17 14.06
N ARG A 119 2.22 -6.58 13.60
CA ARG A 119 3.28 -6.08 14.46
C ARG A 119 3.11 -4.59 14.68
N VAL A 120 3.53 -4.14 15.84
CA VAL A 120 3.48 -2.75 16.28
C VAL A 120 4.89 -2.31 16.61
N TRP A 121 5.33 -1.24 15.99
CA TRP A 121 6.68 -0.71 16.13
C TRP A 121 6.62 0.70 16.67
N ARG A 122 7.56 1.04 17.55
CA ARG A 122 7.80 2.39 18.05
C ARG A 122 9.30 2.62 18.08
N ASP A 123 9.76 3.79 17.65
CA ASP A 123 11.21 4.12 17.61
C ASP A 123 12.04 3.03 16.93
N GLN A 124 11.55 2.46 15.84
CA GLN A 124 12.19 1.39 15.05
C GLN A 124 12.39 0.07 15.83
N ARG A 125 11.74 -0.07 16.99
CA ARG A 125 11.77 -1.29 17.82
C ARG A 125 10.37 -1.91 17.86
N GLU A 126 10.33 -3.23 17.92
CA GLU A 126 9.07 -3.92 18.12
C GLU A 126 8.56 -3.64 19.53
N LEU A 127 7.41 -2.99 19.62
CA LEU A 127 6.71 -2.71 20.87
C LEU A 127 5.80 -3.89 21.24
N ALA A 128 5.07 -4.43 20.24
CA ALA A 128 4.03 -5.41 20.47
C ALA A 128 3.70 -6.17 19.18
N GLY A 129 2.85 -7.17 19.31
CA GLY A 129 2.19 -7.85 18.21
C GLY A 129 0.88 -8.46 18.66
N PHE A 130 -0.09 -8.52 17.78
CA PHE A 130 -1.36 -9.18 18.05
C PHE A 130 -1.75 -10.11 16.91
N ARG A 131 -2.43 -11.20 17.27
CA ARG A 131 -2.80 -12.24 16.32
C ARG A 131 -4.24 -12.06 15.85
N THR A 132 -4.42 -12.07 14.54
CA THR A 132 -5.74 -12.02 13.90
C THR A 132 -6.28 -13.44 13.66
N ALA A 133 -7.59 -13.57 13.57
CA ALA A 133 -8.23 -14.87 13.30
C ALA A 133 -8.05 -15.34 11.83
N SER A 134 -7.65 -14.44 10.93
CA SER A 134 -7.42 -14.73 9.50
C SER A 134 -6.05 -14.22 9.10
N GLY A 135 -5.32 -14.97 8.31
CA GLY A 135 -4.08 -14.54 7.70
C GLY A 135 -4.30 -13.48 6.62
N LEU A 136 -3.20 -12.96 6.08
CA LEU A 136 -3.14 -11.99 5.01
C LEU A 136 -3.90 -10.69 5.33
N VAL A 137 -3.26 -9.86 6.14
CA VAL A 137 -3.74 -8.51 6.44
C VAL A 137 -3.39 -7.59 5.28
N LYS A 138 -4.39 -7.29 4.44
CA LYS A 138 -4.17 -6.56 3.17
C LYS A 138 -4.23 -5.06 3.30
N ALA A 139 -4.92 -4.55 4.31
CA ALA A 139 -5.06 -3.13 4.56
C ALA A 139 -5.13 -2.86 6.06
N ILE A 140 -4.52 -1.78 6.50
CA ILE A 140 -4.60 -1.27 7.87
C ILE A 140 -4.84 0.23 7.77
N VAL A 141 -5.78 0.74 8.58
CA VAL A 141 -5.96 2.18 8.82
C VAL A 141 -6.21 2.39 10.31
N VAL A 142 -5.76 3.53 10.81
CA VAL A 142 -5.91 3.94 12.21
C VAL A 142 -6.74 5.20 12.23
N ALA A 143 -7.78 5.22 13.05
CA ALA A 143 -8.64 6.38 13.25
C ALA A 143 -8.09 7.28 14.37
N ASP A 144 -8.44 8.56 14.34
CA ASP A 144 -8.02 9.57 15.32
C ASP A 144 -8.39 9.19 16.76
N ASP A 145 -9.45 8.41 16.95
CA ASP A 145 -9.87 7.90 18.26
C ASP A 145 -9.08 6.67 18.75
N GLY A 146 -8.03 6.29 18.04
CA GLY A 146 -7.13 5.18 18.35
C GLY A 146 -7.68 3.80 17.98
N ARG A 147 -8.79 3.71 17.23
CA ARG A 147 -9.24 2.43 16.66
C ARG A 147 -8.44 2.06 15.44
N ILE A 148 -8.08 0.78 15.36
CA ILE A 148 -7.32 0.21 14.27
C ILE A 148 -8.27 -0.69 13.47
N PHE A 149 -8.36 -0.47 12.17
CA PHE A 149 -9.15 -1.30 11.27
C PHE A 149 -8.22 -2.11 10.38
N THR A 150 -8.44 -3.42 10.33
CA THR A 150 -7.64 -4.34 9.51
C THR A 150 -8.53 -5.07 8.51
N GLY A 151 -8.19 -4.97 7.22
CA GLY A 151 -8.86 -5.64 6.11
C GLY A 151 -8.19 -6.97 5.77
N HIS A 152 -8.99 -8.03 5.63
CA HIS A 152 -8.48 -9.39 5.52
C HIS A 152 -8.93 -10.12 4.26
N GLN A 153 -8.20 -11.19 3.94
CA GLN A 153 -8.52 -12.06 2.82
C GLN A 153 -9.88 -12.78 2.98
N ASP A 154 -10.35 -12.97 4.20
CA ASP A 154 -11.65 -13.60 4.46
C ASP A 154 -12.86 -12.66 4.23
N GLY A 155 -12.64 -11.46 3.68
CA GLY A 155 -13.70 -10.48 3.40
C GLY A 155 -14.25 -9.76 4.63
N LYS A 156 -13.55 -9.82 5.77
CA LYS A 156 -13.93 -9.12 7.01
C LYS A 156 -12.99 -7.96 7.27
N VAL A 157 -13.54 -6.92 7.86
CA VAL A 157 -12.77 -5.87 8.53
C VAL A 157 -12.86 -6.12 10.03
N ARG A 158 -11.72 -6.15 10.72
CA ARG A 158 -11.65 -6.30 12.17
C ARG A 158 -11.27 -4.99 12.82
N VAL A 159 -11.84 -4.75 13.99
CA VAL A 159 -11.63 -3.51 14.73
C VAL A 159 -10.89 -3.83 16.03
N TRP A 160 -9.82 -3.10 16.26
CA TRP A 160 -8.91 -3.28 17.40
C TRP A 160 -8.75 -1.97 18.14
N ARG A 161 -8.35 -2.06 19.38
CA ARG A 161 -7.96 -0.91 20.20
C ARG A 161 -6.79 -1.32 21.09
N ALA A 162 -5.82 -0.44 21.24
CA ALA A 162 -4.80 -0.58 22.27
C ALA A 162 -5.43 -0.44 23.65
N ASP A 163 -4.95 -1.19 24.61
CA ASP A 163 -5.36 -1.07 26.00
C ASP A 163 -4.87 0.27 26.57
N ALA A 164 -5.72 0.97 27.31
CA ALA A 164 -5.39 2.29 27.86
C ALA A 164 -4.25 2.22 28.89
N ASP A 165 -4.20 1.14 29.68
CA ASP A 165 -3.20 0.95 30.73
C ASP A 165 -1.91 0.34 30.20
N ASN A 166 -1.99 -0.40 29.08
CA ASN A 166 -0.82 -1.03 28.46
C ASN A 166 -0.90 -0.95 26.93
N PRO A 167 -0.28 0.06 26.30
CA PRO A 167 -0.28 0.25 24.85
C PRO A 167 0.30 -0.92 24.03
N ALA A 168 1.05 -1.82 24.69
CA ALA A 168 1.53 -3.04 24.03
C ALA A 168 0.43 -4.10 23.83
N VAL A 169 -0.66 -4.01 24.57
CA VAL A 169 -1.78 -4.97 24.49
C VAL A 169 -2.87 -4.44 23.56
N HIS A 170 -3.17 -5.18 22.50
CA HIS A 170 -4.23 -4.84 21.56
C HIS A 170 -5.37 -5.85 21.66
N ARG A 171 -6.60 -5.36 21.83
CA ARG A 171 -7.79 -6.20 21.95
C ARG A 171 -8.71 -6.00 20.76
N GLN A 172 -9.26 -7.09 20.24
CA GLN A 172 -10.29 -7.01 19.19
C GLN A 172 -11.60 -6.56 19.84
N VAL A 173 -12.08 -5.37 19.44
CA VAL A 173 -13.33 -4.77 19.94
C VAL A 173 -14.52 -5.04 19.02
N GLY A 174 -14.28 -5.50 17.79
CA GLY A 174 -15.35 -5.81 16.86
C GLY A 174 -14.91 -6.39 15.53
N SER A 175 -15.90 -6.63 14.69
CA SER A 175 -15.71 -6.96 13.27
C SER A 175 -16.86 -6.39 12.44
N LEU A 176 -16.58 -6.08 11.17
CA LEU A 176 -17.55 -5.58 10.20
C LEU A 176 -17.78 -6.64 9.12
N PRO A 177 -19.03 -7.03 8.87
CA PRO A 177 -20.23 -6.64 9.61
C PRO A 177 -20.25 -7.21 11.04
N LYS A 178 -21.00 -6.57 11.94
CA LYS A 178 -21.25 -7.13 13.26
C LYS A 178 -21.99 -8.45 13.15
N LEU A 179 -21.64 -9.40 13.98
CA LEU A 179 -22.24 -10.75 13.94
C LEU A 179 -23.77 -10.71 14.02
N LYS A 180 -24.34 -9.86 14.87
CA LYS A 180 -25.80 -9.69 15.02
C LYS A 180 -26.46 -9.20 13.73
N ASP A 181 -25.82 -8.24 13.03
CA ASP A 181 -26.37 -7.67 11.80
C ASP A 181 -26.24 -8.67 10.65
N TYR A 182 -25.14 -9.42 10.63
CA TYR A 182 -24.94 -10.52 9.69
C TYR A 182 -25.99 -11.63 9.85
N LEU A 183 -26.23 -12.08 11.08
CA LEU A 183 -27.23 -13.11 11.36
C LEU A 183 -28.63 -12.63 11.01
N LYS A 184 -29.00 -11.39 11.39
CA LYS A 184 -30.28 -10.78 11.04
C LYS A 184 -30.48 -10.69 9.54
N SER A 185 -29.45 -10.33 8.80
CA SER A 185 -29.46 -10.27 7.33
C SER A 185 -29.51 -11.65 6.70
N ALA A 186 -28.85 -12.65 7.29
CA ALA A 186 -28.81 -14.01 6.77
C ALA A 186 -30.19 -14.72 6.82
N VAL A 187 -31.08 -14.30 7.74
CA VAL A 187 -32.45 -14.83 7.85
C VAL A 187 -33.39 -14.16 6.85
N ASN A 188 -33.04 -12.95 6.34
CA ASN A 188 -33.91 -12.24 5.42
C ASN A 188 -33.65 -12.65 3.96
N PRO A 189 -34.63 -13.23 3.21
CA PRO A 189 -34.44 -13.69 1.84
C PRO A 189 -34.04 -12.60 0.84
N THR A 190 -34.40 -11.34 1.11
CA THR A 190 -34.08 -10.19 0.26
C THR A 190 -32.62 -9.72 0.39
N SER A 191 -31.87 -10.25 1.36
CA SER A 191 -30.50 -9.87 1.66
C SER A 191 -29.43 -10.68 0.92
N TYR A 192 -29.83 -11.56 0.00
CA TYR A 192 -28.91 -12.40 -0.77
C TYR A 192 -28.68 -11.88 -2.18
N VAL A 193 -27.44 -11.91 -2.62
CA VAL A 193 -27.04 -11.65 -4.00
C VAL A 193 -26.48 -12.93 -4.60
N GLU A 194 -26.88 -13.23 -5.83
CA GLU A 194 -26.30 -14.32 -6.58
C GLU A 194 -24.87 -13.97 -7.00
N THR A 195 -23.89 -14.70 -6.47
CA THR A 195 -22.51 -14.58 -6.92
C THR A 195 -22.29 -15.50 -8.12
N GLN A 196 -21.70 -14.95 -9.21
CA GLN A 196 -21.39 -15.71 -10.43
C GLN A 196 -20.22 -16.69 -10.30
N ARG A 197 -19.79 -17.07 -9.09
CA ARG A 197 -18.81 -18.15 -8.91
C ARG A 197 -19.46 -19.51 -9.15
N LYS A 198 -18.71 -20.42 -9.79
CA LYS A 198 -19.12 -21.81 -10.08
C LYS A 198 -19.78 -22.47 -8.85
N GLY A 199 -21.09 -22.69 -8.95
CA GLY A 199 -21.95 -23.11 -7.85
C GLY A 199 -22.66 -21.92 -7.22
N ARG A 200 -23.99 -21.84 -7.43
CA ARG A 200 -24.89 -20.82 -6.88
C ARG A 200 -24.76 -20.70 -5.35
N GLN A 201 -23.71 -20.05 -4.87
CA GLN A 201 -23.61 -19.70 -3.47
C GLN A 201 -24.27 -18.35 -3.24
N ARG A 202 -25.32 -18.34 -2.47
CA ARG A 202 -25.98 -17.13 -1.99
C ARG A 202 -25.09 -16.48 -0.95
N ALA A 203 -24.49 -15.33 -1.27
CA ALA A 203 -23.72 -14.55 -0.32
C ALA A 203 -24.60 -13.48 0.33
N VAL A 204 -24.44 -13.29 1.63
CA VAL A 204 -25.12 -12.20 2.34
C VAL A 204 -24.51 -10.87 1.92
N TRP A 205 -25.34 -9.95 1.45
CA TRP A 205 -24.93 -8.64 0.92
C TRP A 205 -24.03 -7.82 1.87
N LEU A 206 -24.20 -7.95 3.18
CA LEU A 206 -23.47 -7.18 4.18
C LEU A 206 -21.96 -7.48 4.22
N ARG A 207 -21.55 -8.70 3.91
CA ARG A 207 -20.16 -9.11 3.95
C ARG A 207 -19.55 -9.04 2.55
N HIS A 208 -18.27 -8.70 2.46
CA HIS A 208 -17.54 -8.92 1.21
C HIS A 208 -17.40 -10.42 0.91
N SER A 209 -17.64 -10.78 -0.33
CA SER A 209 -17.55 -12.17 -0.79
C SER A 209 -16.13 -12.58 -1.20
N ASP A 210 -15.22 -11.62 -1.27
CA ASP A 210 -13.78 -11.81 -1.54
C ASP A 210 -12.94 -10.92 -0.61
N ALA A 211 -11.62 -10.97 -0.77
CA ALA A 211 -10.66 -10.25 0.05
C ALA A 211 -10.94 -8.74 0.09
N VAL A 212 -10.82 -8.15 1.27
CA VAL A 212 -10.76 -6.70 1.44
C VAL A 212 -9.41 -6.23 0.92
N SER A 213 -9.41 -5.46 -0.16
CA SER A 213 -8.20 -5.01 -0.85
C SER A 213 -7.62 -3.71 -0.30
N ALA A 214 -8.50 -2.79 0.12
CA ALA A 214 -8.13 -1.49 0.64
C ALA A 214 -9.14 -0.99 1.67
N LEU A 215 -8.68 -0.12 2.55
CA LEU A 215 -9.46 0.63 3.52
C LEU A 215 -9.12 2.12 3.39
N SER A 216 -10.10 2.99 3.62
CA SER A 216 -9.91 4.43 3.71
C SER A 216 -10.86 5.03 4.73
N LEU A 217 -10.38 5.98 5.52
CA LEU A 217 -11.16 6.72 6.50
C LEU A 217 -11.51 8.12 5.95
N ASP A 218 -12.73 8.54 6.21
CA ASP A 218 -13.17 9.94 6.14
C ASP A 218 -13.46 10.36 7.59
N GLU A 219 -12.43 10.89 8.26
CA GLU A 219 -12.52 11.29 9.67
C GLU A 219 -13.58 12.37 9.87
N GLY A 220 -13.63 13.37 8.96
CA GLY A 220 -14.59 14.45 9.03
C GLY A 220 -16.04 13.99 8.95
N ALA A 221 -16.30 12.91 8.23
CA ALA A 221 -17.63 12.30 8.12
C ALA A 221 -17.85 11.14 9.09
N GLY A 222 -16.81 10.66 9.78
CA GLY A 222 -16.86 9.48 10.63
C GLY A 222 -17.18 8.19 9.88
N LEU A 223 -16.67 8.05 8.65
CA LEU A 223 -16.96 6.93 7.77
C LEU A 223 -15.68 6.13 7.45
N LEU A 224 -15.85 4.82 7.37
CA LEU A 224 -14.85 3.89 6.86
C LEU A 224 -15.36 3.30 5.54
N TYR A 225 -14.50 3.35 4.54
CA TYR A 225 -14.71 2.69 3.24
C TYR A 225 -13.87 1.42 3.17
N SER A 226 -14.46 0.32 2.72
CA SER A 226 -13.75 -0.91 2.43
C SER A 226 -13.97 -1.34 0.99
N ALA A 227 -12.90 -1.49 0.23
CA ALA A 227 -12.92 -2.02 -1.13
C ALA A 227 -12.62 -3.51 -1.13
N SER A 228 -13.11 -4.23 -2.14
CA SER A 228 -12.88 -5.66 -2.25
C SER A 228 -12.76 -6.14 -3.71
N TRP A 229 -12.09 -7.27 -3.85
CA TRP A 229 -12.02 -7.99 -5.12
C TRP A 229 -13.38 -8.57 -5.56
N ASP A 230 -14.41 -8.49 -4.72
CA ASP A 230 -15.79 -8.79 -5.08
C ASP A 230 -16.48 -7.71 -5.96
N ARG A 231 -15.72 -6.72 -6.45
CA ARG A 231 -16.15 -5.60 -7.31
C ARG A 231 -16.98 -4.54 -6.60
N THR A 232 -17.06 -4.60 -5.27
CA THR A 232 -17.82 -3.65 -4.46
C THR A 232 -16.94 -2.82 -3.55
N PHE A 233 -17.45 -1.67 -3.15
CA PHE A 233 -17.01 -1.06 -1.91
C PHE A 233 -18.19 -0.95 -0.95
N LYS A 234 -17.89 -0.93 0.36
CA LYS A 234 -18.88 -0.82 1.42
C LYS A 234 -18.54 0.33 2.34
N VAL A 235 -19.60 0.91 2.91
CA VAL A 235 -19.52 2.08 3.79
C VAL A 235 -19.99 1.70 5.19
N TRP A 236 -19.20 2.08 6.18
CA TRP A 236 -19.44 1.79 7.58
C TRP A 236 -19.33 3.07 8.39
N ARG A 237 -20.19 3.24 9.37
CA ARG A 237 -20.06 4.32 10.34
C ARG A 237 -19.03 3.92 11.40
N VAL A 238 -18.02 4.75 11.62
CA VAL A 238 -16.91 4.47 12.53
C VAL A 238 -17.38 4.41 13.98
N SER A 239 -18.25 5.32 14.42
CA SER A 239 -18.67 5.47 15.83
C SER A 239 -19.29 4.20 16.42
N ASP A 240 -20.18 3.55 15.69
CA ASP A 240 -20.92 2.37 16.15
C ASP A 240 -20.69 1.12 15.30
N SER A 241 -19.79 1.18 14.33
CA SER A 241 -19.46 0.08 13.41
C SER A 241 -20.70 -0.44 12.64
N LYS A 242 -21.63 0.47 12.30
CA LYS A 242 -22.85 0.15 11.58
C LYS A 242 -22.60 0.10 10.08
N TYR A 243 -23.15 -0.93 9.44
CA TYR A 243 -23.22 -0.97 7.97
C TYR A 243 -24.17 0.10 7.47
N LEU A 244 -23.76 0.85 6.46
CA LEU A 244 -24.56 1.90 5.82
C LEU A 244 -24.93 1.53 4.40
N GLU A 245 -23.96 1.15 3.56
CA GLU A 245 -24.16 0.98 2.13
C GLU A 245 -23.20 -0.03 1.51
N SER A 246 -23.62 -0.67 0.42
CA SER A 246 -22.77 -1.46 -0.48
C SER A 246 -23.02 -1.02 -1.91
N VAL A 247 -21.95 -0.65 -2.58
CA VAL A 247 -21.99 -0.15 -3.97
C VAL A 247 -21.29 -1.16 -4.88
N SER A 248 -22.00 -1.62 -5.93
CA SER A 248 -21.39 -2.35 -7.04
C SER A 248 -20.65 -1.34 -7.91
N ALA A 249 -19.33 -1.28 -7.75
CA ALA A 249 -18.56 -0.18 -8.27
C ALA A 249 -17.97 -0.44 -9.66
N HIS A 250 -17.48 -1.65 -9.91
CA HIS A 250 -16.65 -1.95 -11.08
C HIS A 250 -16.99 -3.31 -11.71
N ASP A 251 -16.53 -3.51 -12.92
CA ASP A 251 -16.70 -4.75 -13.66
C ASP A 251 -15.67 -5.82 -13.25
N ASP A 252 -14.56 -5.42 -12.61
CA ASP A 252 -13.53 -6.31 -12.06
C ASP A 252 -13.14 -5.85 -10.64
N ALA A 253 -12.18 -6.55 -10.02
CA ALA A 253 -11.72 -6.34 -8.67
C ALA A 253 -11.45 -4.86 -8.33
N VAL A 254 -12.03 -4.35 -7.25
CA VAL A 254 -11.66 -3.03 -6.73
C VAL A 254 -10.35 -3.20 -5.95
N ASN A 255 -9.29 -2.58 -6.43
CA ASN A 255 -7.96 -2.68 -5.81
C ASN A 255 -7.75 -1.63 -4.73
N THR A 256 -8.35 -0.46 -4.90
CA THR A 256 -8.11 0.70 -4.01
C THR A 256 -9.35 1.56 -3.86
N VAL A 257 -9.48 2.19 -2.71
CA VAL A 257 -10.49 3.21 -2.39
C VAL A 257 -9.80 4.32 -1.61
N ALA A 258 -10.15 5.56 -1.90
CA ALA A 258 -9.64 6.73 -1.21
C ALA A 258 -10.77 7.74 -0.98
N ALA A 259 -11.05 8.07 0.27
CA ALA A 259 -11.88 9.22 0.62
C ALA A 259 -11.10 10.50 0.34
N ALA A 260 -11.72 11.47 -0.30
CA ALA A 260 -11.03 12.68 -0.71
C ALA A 260 -10.73 13.62 0.47
N GLY A 261 -11.57 13.59 1.51
CA GLY A 261 -11.52 14.59 2.60
C GLY A 261 -12.13 15.93 2.23
N PHE A 262 -12.59 16.10 0.98
CA PHE A 262 -13.26 17.31 0.46
C PHE A 262 -14.48 16.93 -0.39
N ASP A 263 -15.41 17.85 -0.54
CA ASP A 263 -16.61 17.81 -1.42
C ASP A 263 -17.44 16.50 -1.30
N SER A 264 -17.29 15.74 -0.21
CA SER A 264 -17.94 14.43 0.00
C SER A 264 -17.68 13.42 -1.14
N VAL A 265 -16.47 13.44 -1.70
CA VAL A 265 -16.06 12.63 -2.84
C VAL A 265 -15.23 11.42 -2.39
N VAL A 266 -15.43 10.30 -3.07
CA VAL A 266 -14.66 9.06 -2.90
C VAL A 266 -14.19 8.57 -4.25
N PHE A 267 -12.95 8.14 -4.32
CA PHE A 267 -12.34 7.57 -5.52
C PHE A 267 -12.19 6.06 -5.38
N THR A 268 -12.50 5.33 -6.43
CA THR A 268 -12.23 3.88 -6.50
C THR A 268 -11.44 3.54 -7.75
N GLY A 269 -10.45 2.66 -7.60
CA GLY A 269 -9.64 2.17 -8.69
C GLY A 269 -9.71 0.65 -8.81
N SER A 270 -9.78 0.16 -10.03
CA SER A 270 -10.06 -1.24 -10.31
C SER A 270 -9.10 -1.88 -11.30
N ALA A 271 -9.10 -3.19 -11.26
CA ALA A 271 -8.44 -4.04 -12.25
C ALA A 271 -9.05 -3.89 -13.65
N ASP A 272 -10.28 -3.35 -13.78
CA ASP A 272 -10.92 -3.01 -15.06
C ASP A 272 -10.30 -1.79 -15.76
N GLY A 273 -9.25 -1.19 -15.18
CA GLY A 273 -8.51 -0.04 -15.71
C GLY A 273 -9.19 1.30 -15.48
N THR A 274 -10.32 1.32 -14.76
CA THR A 274 -11.06 2.57 -14.51
C THR A 274 -10.79 3.15 -13.13
N VAL A 275 -10.87 4.48 -13.06
CA VAL A 275 -11.01 5.25 -11.82
C VAL A 275 -12.37 5.90 -11.85
N LYS A 276 -13.19 5.63 -10.85
CA LYS A 276 -14.53 6.19 -10.70
C LYS A 276 -14.59 7.14 -9.52
N VAL A 277 -15.36 8.20 -9.70
CA VAL A 277 -15.62 9.26 -8.71
C VAL A 277 -17.04 9.11 -8.22
N TRP A 278 -17.20 9.02 -6.92
CA TRP A 278 -18.49 8.84 -6.25
C TRP A 278 -18.74 10.03 -5.34
N ARG A 279 -19.91 10.64 -5.49
CA ARG A 279 -20.39 11.70 -4.61
C ARG A 279 -21.32 11.12 -3.57
N ARG A 280 -21.05 11.41 -2.30
CA ARG A 280 -21.91 11.04 -1.20
C ARG A 280 -23.07 12.03 -1.10
N GLU A 281 -24.29 11.54 -1.23
CA GLU A 281 -25.52 12.24 -0.99
C GLU A 281 -26.08 11.86 0.39
N MET A 282 -26.58 12.82 1.13
CA MET A 282 -27.31 12.56 2.37
C MET A 282 -28.72 12.08 1.99
N ALA A 283 -29.12 10.92 2.51
CA ALA A 283 -30.47 10.46 2.30
C ALA A 283 -31.48 11.34 3.03
N ALA A 284 -32.61 11.65 2.39
CA ALA A 284 -33.64 12.53 2.91
C ALA A 284 -34.29 12.01 4.22
N LYS A 285 -34.11 10.75 4.59
CA LYS A 285 -34.61 10.15 5.82
C LYS A 285 -33.52 9.31 6.49
N GLY A 286 -33.11 9.72 7.70
CA GLY A 286 -32.26 8.94 8.59
C GLY A 286 -30.74 9.04 8.27
N ASP A 287 -29.97 8.21 8.95
CA ASP A 287 -28.50 8.14 8.88
C ASP A 287 -27.96 7.40 7.62
N ALA A 288 -28.77 7.17 6.61
CA ALA A 288 -28.35 6.45 5.43
C ALA A 288 -27.56 7.36 4.49
N THR A 289 -26.43 6.87 4.01
CA THR A 289 -25.65 7.52 2.95
C THR A 289 -25.94 6.85 1.64
N LYS A 290 -25.90 7.60 0.55
CA LYS A 290 -26.01 7.08 -0.81
C LYS A 290 -24.86 7.62 -1.65
N HIS A 291 -24.08 6.74 -2.24
CA HIS A 291 -23.02 7.10 -3.16
C HIS A 291 -23.51 6.98 -4.61
N VAL A 292 -23.42 8.08 -5.33
CA VAL A 292 -23.82 8.16 -6.73
C VAL A 292 -22.57 8.31 -7.58
N LEU A 293 -22.50 7.56 -8.68
CA LEU A 293 -21.42 7.70 -9.65
C LEU A 293 -21.51 9.09 -10.29
N GLU A 294 -20.50 9.93 -10.04
CA GLU A 294 -20.43 11.27 -10.62
C GLU A 294 -19.78 11.23 -12.00
N LYS A 295 -18.62 10.59 -12.09
CA LYS A 295 -17.91 10.44 -13.36
C LYS A 295 -16.88 9.30 -13.34
N VAL A 296 -16.43 8.92 -14.53
CA VAL A 296 -15.27 8.06 -14.73
C VAL A 296 -14.08 8.97 -15.02
N LEU A 297 -13.14 9.05 -14.08
CA LEU A 297 -11.98 9.92 -14.17
C LEU A 297 -10.93 9.40 -15.16
N ARG A 298 -10.71 8.09 -15.14
CA ARG A 298 -9.80 7.37 -16.02
C ARG A 298 -10.46 6.11 -16.56
N LYS A 299 -10.24 5.85 -17.86
CA LYS A 299 -10.54 4.58 -18.49
C LYS A 299 -9.33 4.17 -19.34
N GLY A 300 -8.66 3.10 -18.96
CA GLY A 300 -7.45 2.61 -19.63
C GLY A 300 -7.42 1.08 -19.64
N GLU A 301 -6.44 0.53 -20.36
CA GLU A 301 -6.23 -0.92 -20.44
C GLU A 301 -5.43 -1.46 -19.25
N SER A 302 -4.63 -0.58 -18.61
CA SER A 302 -3.79 -0.96 -17.47
C SER A 302 -4.58 -0.86 -16.17
N ALA A 303 -4.52 -1.91 -15.35
CA ALA A 303 -5.19 -1.97 -14.07
C ALA A 303 -4.75 -0.83 -13.14
N VAL A 304 -5.71 -0.22 -12.46
CA VAL A 304 -5.45 0.73 -11.37
C VAL A 304 -5.10 -0.05 -10.11
N THR A 305 -3.98 0.28 -9.49
CA THR A 305 -3.42 -0.47 -8.36
C THR A 305 -3.44 0.30 -7.05
N ALA A 306 -3.26 1.62 -7.12
CA ALA A 306 -3.22 2.50 -5.96
C ALA A 306 -3.82 3.88 -6.27
N ILE A 307 -4.44 4.49 -5.27
CA ILE A 307 -4.87 5.89 -5.30
C ILE A 307 -4.41 6.53 -3.99
N ALA A 308 -3.86 7.74 -4.09
CA ALA A 308 -3.59 8.60 -2.95
C ALA A 308 -4.14 10.00 -3.22
N VAL A 309 -4.63 10.64 -2.19
CA VAL A 309 -5.22 12.00 -2.28
C VAL A 309 -4.48 12.91 -1.32
N SER A 310 -4.15 14.12 -1.79
CA SER A 310 -3.76 15.26 -0.95
C SER A 310 -5.00 16.10 -0.70
N PRO A 311 -5.63 16.04 0.47
CA PRO A 311 -6.86 16.77 0.73
C PRO A 311 -6.65 18.28 0.71
N GLU A 312 -5.54 18.75 1.27
CA GLU A 312 -5.18 20.15 1.40
C GLU A 312 -5.01 20.83 0.04
N ASP A 313 -4.32 20.15 -0.86
CA ASP A 313 -4.01 20.64 -2.19
C ASP A 313 -5.02 20.21 -3.25
N ARG A 314 -5.97 19.36 -2.86
CA ARG A 314 -7.00 18.80 -3.74
C ARG A 314 -6.40 18.11 -4.99
N VAL A 315 -5.37 17.27 -4.77
CA VAL A 315 -4.72 16.51 -5.84
C VAL A 315 -4.94 15.02 -5.63
N VAL A 316 -5.28 14.34 -6.71
CA VAL A 316 -5.50 12.89 -6.74
C VAL A 316 -4.41 12.24 -7.58
N TYR A 317 -3.69 11.29 -7.01
CA TYR A 317 -2.65 10.51 -7.67
C TYR A 317 -3.11 9.07 -7.87
N VAL A 318 -2.90 8.54 -9.06
CA VAL A 318 -3.35 7.21 -9.48
C VAL A 318 -2.18 6.42 -10.03
N GLY A 319 -1.83 5.34 -9.38
CA GLY A 319 -0.82 4.39 -9.83
C GLY A 319 -1.45 3.25 -10.63
N SER A 320 -0.77 2.82 -11.66
CA SER A 320 -1.26 1.77 -12.56
C SER A 320 -0.21 0.70 -12.88
N SER A 321 -0.68 -0.40 -13.44
CA SER A 321 0.15 -1.58 -13.74
C SER A 321 1.15 -1.38 -14.87
N ASP A 322 1.04 -0.28 -15.60
CA ASP A 322 2.00 0.16 -16.63
C ASP A 322 3.23 0.91 -16.07
N GLY A 323 3.29 1.12 -14.74
CA GLY A 323 4.37 1.84 -14.08
C GLY A 323 4.21 3.36 -14.04
N LEU A 324 3.07 3.88 -14.48
CA LEU A 324 2.79 5.29 -14.50
C LEU A 324 2.01 5.73 -13.26
N VAL A 325 2.28 6.95 -12.80
CA VAL A 325 1.45 7.66 -11.84
C VAL A 325 0.83 8.84 -12.57
N THR A 326 -0.48 8.84 -12.74
CA THR A 326 -1.25 9.94 -13.31
C THR A 326 -1.86 10.78 -12.21
N TYR A 327 -2.02 12.10 -12.42
CA TYR A 327 -2.60 12.94 -11.39
C TYR A 327 -3.57 13.97 -11.95
N TRP A 328 -4.51 14.39 -11.09
CA TRP A 328 -5.55 15.38 -11.37
C TRP A 328 -5.63 16.38 -10.25
N TYR A 329 -5.89 17.63 -10.62
CA TYR A 329 -6.27 18.70 -9.71
C TYR A 329 -7.78 18.77 -9.60
N TRP A 330 -8.27 18.93 -8.39
CA TRP A 330 -9.69 19.12 -8.13
C TRP A 330 -9.99 20.60 -7.94
N VAL A 331 -10.54 21.25 -8.97
CA VAL A 331 -10.77 22.70 -9.01
C VAL A 331 -12.25 22.95 -9.31
N ASP A 332 -12.92 23.76 -8.48
CA ASP A 332 -14.34 24.12 -8.63
C ASP A 332 -15.29 22.91 -8.77
N GLY A 333 -15.01 21.85 -8.00
CA GLY A 333 -15.78 20.60 -8.06
C GLY A 333 -15.48 19.73 -9.27
N GLU A 334 -14.52 20.10 -10.12
CA GLU A 334 -14.14 19.39 -11.34
C GLU A 334 -12.70 18.87 -11.29
N ALA A 335 -12.52 17.65 -11.81
CA ALA A 335 -11.20 17.08 -11.97
C ALA A 335 -10.56 17.59 -13.27
N ARG A 336 -9.42 18.26 -13.16
CA ARG A 336 -8.58 18.72 -14.27
C ARG A 336 -7.34 17.82 -14.35
N TYR A 337 -7.09 17.28 -15.50
CA TYR A 337 -5.90 16.45 -15.73
C TYR A 337 -4.62 17.26 -15.54
N GLY A 338 -3.73 16.81 -14.67
CA GLY A 338 -2.47 17.46 -14.34
C GLY A 338 -1.28 16.92 -15.13
N GLY A 339 -1.21 15.61 -15.29
CA GLY A 339 -0.08 15.00 -16.02
C GLY A 339 0.25 13.58 -15.58
N VAL A 340 1.48 13.17 -15.88
CA VAL A 340 2.01 11.83 -15.61
C VAL A 340 3.41 11.93 -15.00
N LEU A 341 3.61 11.24 -13.87
CA LEU A 341 4.92 11.03 -13.28
C LEU A 341 5.49 9.70 -13.81
N LYS A 342 6.66 9.77 -14.41
CA LYS A 342 7.35 8.62 -15.00
C LYS A 342 8.63 8.35 -14.23
N GLY A 343 8.80 7.14 -13.72
CA GLY A 343 10.00 6.76 -12.96
C GLY A 343 10.14 5.25 -12.84
N HIS A 344 9.02 4.54 -12.75
CA HIS A 344 9.02 3.09 -12.57
C HIS A 344 9.07 2.32 -13.88
N LYS A 345 9.74 1.15 -13.83
CA LYS A 345 9.88 0.20 -14.96
C LYS A 345 8.81 -0.90 -14.93
N MET A 346 8.13 -1.05 -13.80
CA MET A 346 7.09 -2.07 -13.57
C MET A 346 5.91 -1.43 -12.83
N ALA A 347 4.87 -2.23 -12.59
CA ALA A 347 3.64 -1.79 -11.94
C ALA A 347 3.89 -0.97 -10.67
N VAL A 348 3.25 0.18 -10.56
CA VAL A 348 3.12 0.92 -9.30
C VAL A 348 2.21 0.10 -8.39
N MET A 349 2.65 -0.21 -7.18
CA MET A 349 1.91 -1.06 -6.25
C MET A 349 1.25 -0.28 -5.13
N CYS A 350 1.83 0.85 -4.75
CA CYS A 350 1.37 1.69 -3.64
C CYS A 350 1.76 3.16 -3.84
N LEU A 351 1.01 4.03 -3.21
CA LEU A 351 1.20 5.49 -3.21
C LEU A 351 0.98 6.03 -1.80
N ALA A 352 1.77 7.02 -1.41
CA ALA A 352 1.54 7.84 -0.24
C ALA A 352 1.82 9.30 -0.55
N VAL A 353 1.10 10.20 0.11
CA VAL A 353 1.24 11.66 -0.02
C VAL A 353 1.26 12.26 1.37
N ALA A 354 2.18 13.17 1.63
CA ALA A 354 2.16 14.05 2.79
C ALA A 354 2.69 15.43 2.39
N GLY A 355 1.97 16.47 2.74
CA GLY A 355 2.25 17.82 2.30
C GLY A 355 2.41 17.90 0.76
N ASN A 356 3.55 18.40 0.31
CA ASN A 356 3.86 18.52 -1.11
C ASN A 356 4.68 17.34 -1.69
N VAL A 357 4.93 16.28 -0.90
CA VAL A 357 5.74 15.14 -1.32
C VAL A 357 4.86 13.94 -1.65
N VAL A 358 5.15 13.29 -2.77
CA VAL A 358 4.50 12.06 -3.26
C VAL A 358 5.53 10.95 -3.34
N VAL A 359 5.20 9.79 -2.80
CA VAL A 359 6.03 8.60 -2.86
C VAL A 359 5.26 7.46 -3.50
N SER A 360 5.85 6.81 -4.48
CA SER A 360 5.30 5.59 -5.07
C SER A 360 6.25 4.42 -4.89
N GLY A 361 5.70 3.26 -4.56
CA GLY A 361 6.43 1.99 -4.51
C GLY A 361 6.00 1.06 -5.65
N SER A 362 6.94 0.29 -6.19
CA SER A 362 6.72 -0.50 -7.39
C SER A 362 7.22 -1.95 -7.29
N ALA A 363 6.69 -2.76 -8.19
CA ALA A 363 7.16 -4.11 -8.45
C ALA A 363 8.62 -4.15 -8.94
N ASP A 364 9.18 -3.03 -9.40
CA ASP A 364 10.59 -2.90 -9.77
C ASP A 364 11.54 -2.80 -8.55
N ARG A 365 11.02 -2.93 -7.33
CA ARG A 365 11.73 -2.94 -6.05
C ARG A 365 12.25 -1.57 -5.61
N THR A 366 11.80 -0.50 -6.27
CA THR A 366 12.19 0.89 -5.97
C THR A 366 11.02 1.70 -5.44
N LEU A 367 11.35 2.82 -4.77
CA LEU A 367 10.40 3.90 -4.53
C LEU A 367 10.87 5.12 -5.30
N CYS A 368 9.94 5.80 -5.97
CA CYS A 368 10.18 7.11 -6.56
C CYS A 368 9.56 8.20 -5.68
N VAL A 369 10.29 9.29 -5.52
CA VAL A 369 9.90 10.44 -4.70
C VAL A 369 9.80 11.65 -5.59
N TRP A 370 8.66 12.32 -5.55
CA TRP A 370 8.45 13.59 -6.24
C TRP A 370 8.02 14.67 -5.26
N ARG A 371 8.43 15.89 -5.54
CA ARG A 371 7.94 17.09 -4.88
C ARG A 371 7.05 17.86 -5.85
N ARG A 372 5.92 18.29 -5.35
CA ARG A 372 5.03 19.18 -6.08
C ARG A 372 5.43 20.62 -5.80
N ASP A 373 5.72 21.37 -6.86
CA ASP A 373 6.03 22.79 -6.84
C ASP A 373 4.96 23.53 -7.66
N GLY A 374 3.90 23.97 -6.98
CA GLY A 374 2.72 24.53 -7.64
C GLY A 374 2.01 23.51 -8.53
N ALA A 375 1.99 23.74 -9.83
CA ALA A 375 1.38 22.84 -10.82
C ALA A 375 2.35 21.76 -11.33
N GLU A 376 3.64 21.90 -11.07
CA GLU A 376 4.66 20.98 -11.57
C GLU A 376 5.10 19.97 -10.51
N HIS A 377 5.68 18.87 -10.99
CA HIS A 377 6.26 17.85 -10.12
C HIS A 377 7.71 17.62 -10.49
N VAL A 378 8.59 17.73 -9.51
CA VAL A 378 10.03 17.51 -9.65
C VAL A 378 10.39 16.17 -9.01
N SER A 379 11.14 15.33 -9.74
CA SER A 379 11.69 14.10 -9.18
C SER A 379 12.81 14.45 -8.22
N LEU A 380 12.66 14.05 -6.95
CA LEU A 380 13.67 14.26 -5.92
C LEU A 380 14.69 13.11 -5.85
N SER A 381 14.21 11.89 -5.82
CA SER A 381 15.08 10.72 -5.67
C SER A 381 14.39 9.41 -6.04
N VAL A 382 15.21 8.38 -6.26
CA VAL A 382 14.80 6.99 -6.36
C VAL A 382 15.45 6.23 -5.23
N LEU A 383 14.63 5.70 -4.30
CA LEU A 383 15.11 4.94 -3.15
C LEU A 383 15.23 3.47 -3.54
N THR A 384 16.41 2.92 -3.32
CA THR A 384 16.75 1.52 -3.63
C THR A 384 17.18 0.80 -2.37
N GLY A 385 16.94 -0.51 -2.29
CA GLY A 385 17.35 -1.30 -1.12
C GLY A 385 16.45 -2.50 -0.84
N HIS A 386 15.21 -2.51 -1.33
CA HIS A 386 14.38 -3.70 -1.32
C HIS A 386 14.85 -4.72 -2.36
N THR A 387 14.79 -6.02 -1.99
CA THR A 387 15.12 -7.14 -2.89
C THR A 387 13.89 -7.75 -3.57
N GLY A 388 12.70 -7.40 -3.09
CA GLY A 388 11.40 -7.77 -3.65
C GLY A 388 10.51 -6.57 -3.96
N PRO A 389 9.35 -6.80 -4.60
CA PRO A 389 8.36 -5.77 -4.90
C PRO A 389 7.95 -4.96 -3.67
N VAL A 390 7.91 -3.63 -3.79
CA VAL A 390 7.40 -2.74 -2.74
C VAL A 390 5.87 -2.76 -2.80
N LYS A 391 5.24 -3.34 -1.77
CA LYS A 391 3.80 -3.61 -1.77
C LYS A 391 2.97 -2.53 -1.11
N CYS A 392 3.52 -1.89 -0.08
CA CYS A 392 2.83 -0.86 0.68
C CYS A 392 3.80 0.23 1.11
N VAL A 393 3.28 1.43 1.27
CA VAL A 393 4.01 2.61 1.72
C VAL A 393 3.11 3.40 2.67
N ALA A 394 3.70 3.93 3.73
CA ALA A 394 3.09 4.91 4.62
C ALA A 394 4.06 6.06 4.80
N MET A 395 3.55 7.25 5.02
CA MET A 395 4.35 8.45 5.19
C MET A 395 3.76 9.31 6.30
N ASP A 396 4.63 9.93 7.09
CA ASP A 396 4.27 10.85 8.13
C ASP A 396 5.20 12.09 8.06
N GLU A 397 4.67 13.27 8.37
CA GLU A 397 5.45 14.50 8.39
C GLU A 397 6.04 14.67 9.80
N GLU A 398 7.37 14.78 9.89
CA GLU A 398 8.03 15.09 11.17
C GLU A 398 7.67 16.52 11.61
N ALA A 399 7.26 16.68 12.86
CA ALA A 399 7.04 18.00 13.42
C ALA A 399 8.30 18.85 13.27
N ALA A 400 8.15 20.07 12.71
CA ALA A 400 9.26 20.97 12.38
C ALA A 400 10.07 21.32 13.64
N ALA A 401 11.21 20.68 13.83
CA ALA A 401 12.18 21.05 14.84
C ALA A 401 13.17 22.06 14.25
N GLY A 402 12.81 23.36 14.28
CA GLY A 402 13.76 24.44 13.97
C GLY A 402 13.37 25.37 12.81
N SER A 403 13.84 26.59 12.87
CA SER A 403 13.49 27.76 12.05
C SER A 403 14.08 27.74 10.62
N GLY A 404 13.98 26.66 9.88
CA GLY A 404 14.60 26.57 8.55
C GLY A 404 13.65 26.40 7.37
N GLY A 405 12.36 26.26 7.60
CA GLY A 405 11.38 26.11 6.50
C GLY A 405 11.47 24.80 5.71
N VAL A 406 12.39 23.88 6.05
CA VAL A 406 12.56 22.59 5.40
C VAL A 406 11.67 21.56 6.09
N ARG A 407 10.75 20.98 5.36
CA ARG A 407 9.90 19.88 5.84
C ARG A 407 10.66 18.56 5.80
N ARG A 408 10.42 17.73 6.77
CA ARG A 408 10.99 16.38 6.86
C ARG A 408 9.87 15.36 6.92
N PHE A 409 10.10 14.23 6.28
CA PHE A 409 9.12 13.17 6.19
C PHE A 409 9.76 11.83 6.57
N MET A 410 9.06 11.06 7.38
CA MET A 410 9.35 9.67 7.60
C MET A 410 8.55 8.82 6.64
N VAL A 411 9.23 8.00 5.85
CA VAL A 411 8.60 7.07 4.91
C VAL A 411 8.89 5.65 5.34
N TYR A 412 7.84 4.86 5.37
CA TYR A 412 7.88 3.43 5.69
C TYR A 412 7.47 2.66 4.45
N SER A 413 8.32 1.76 3.98
CA SER A 413 8.02 0.91 2.82
C SER A 413 8.06 -0.56 3.19
N GLY A 414 6.99 -1.28 2.88
CA GLY A 414 6.88 -2.71 3.09
C GLY A 414 6.96 -3.48 1.77
N SER A 415 7.70 -4.58 1.79
CA SER A 415 7.99 -5.35 0.59
C SER A 415 7.67 -6.84 0.74
N LEU A 416 7.51 -7.49 -0.40
CA LEU A 416 7.41 -8.94 -0.48
C LEU A 416 8.75 -9.64 -0.18
N ASP A 417 9.83 -8.89 0.09
CA ASP A 417 11.08 -9.42 0.64
C ASP A 417 11.01 -9.68 2.16
N GLY A 418 9.86 -9.40 2.79
CA GLY A 418 9.65 -9.61 4.23
C GLY A 418 10.20 -8.47 5.11
N SER A 419 10.74 -7.41 4.52
CA SER A 419 11.29 -6.28 5.27
C SER A 419 10.41 -5.04 5.19
N VAL A 420 10.50 -4.21 6.24
CA VAL A 420 10.04 -2.82 6.22
C VAL A 420 11.27 -1.93 6.29
N LYS A 421 11.38 -0.97 5.39
CA LYS A 421 12.45 0.01 5.40
C LYS A 421 11.92 1.36 5.84
N VAL A 422 12.72 2.04 6.64
CA VAL A 422 12.43 3.38 7.18
C VAL A 422 13.37 4.37 6.53
N TRP A 423 12.80 5.38 5.89
CA TRP A 423 13.54 6.40 5.17
C TRP A 423 13.22 7.77 5.75
N ARG A 424 14.22 8.64 5.80
CA ARG A 424 14.01 10.06 6.05
C ARG A 424 14.13 10.80 4.73
N LEU A 425 13.16 11.65 4.45
CA LEU A 425 13.15 12.54 3.29
C LEU A 425 13.14 13.99 3.76
N SER A 426 13.73 14.85 2.94
CA SER A 426 13.66 16.29 3.11
C SER A 426 13.15 16.89 1.80
N ASP A 427 12.27 17.88 1.87
CA ASP A 427 11.80 18.63 0.71
C ASP A 427 12.83 19.65 0.20
N ALA A 428 13.96 19.80 0.89
CA ALA A 428 15.06 20.62 0.41
C ALA A 428 15.54 20.09 -0.96
N GLN A 429 15.68 21.01 -1.89
CA GLN A 429 16.25 20.70 -3.19
C GLN A 429 17.67 20.16 -2.99
N ALA A 430 17.94 18.95 -3.50
CA ALA A 430 19.33 18.50 -3.58
C ALA A 430 20.13 19.58 -4.34
N PRO A 431 21.31 19.99 -3.86
CA PRO A 431 22.12 20.94 -4.61
C PRO A 431 22.31 20.35 -6.01
N ALA A 432 22.06 21.16 -7.03
CA ALA A 432 22.27 20.77 -8.42
C ALA A 432 23.68 20.16 -8.50
N PRO A 433 23.87 19.03 -9.20
CA PRO A 433 25.21 18.47 -9.35
C PRO A 433 26.10 19.58 -9.87
N VAL A 434 27.16 19.88 -9.12
CA VAL A 434 28.18 20.84 -9.53
C VAL A 434 28.75 20.26 -10.81
N THR A 435 28.27 20.71 -11.97
CA THR A 435 28.96 20.49 -13.22
C THR A 435 30.27 21.22 -13.07
N GLU A 436 31.34 20.49 -12.79
CA GLU A 436 32.70 21.01 -12.95
C GLU A 436 32.75 21.63 -14.34
N ARG A 437 32.72 22.95 -14.38
CA ARG A 437 33.12 23.68 -15.55
C ARG A 437 34.59 23.39 -15.73
N THR A 438 34.89 22.32 -16.47
CA THR A 438 36.19 22.19 -17.12
C THR A 438 36.32 23.39 -18.02
N ALA A 439 37.18 24.32 -17.62
CA ALA A 439 37.57 25.43 -18.44
C ALA A 439 38.16 24.86 -19.74
N ALA A 440 37.41 24.97 -20.83
CA ALA A 440 37.93 24.68 -22.16
C ALA A 440 38.95 25.76 -22.54
N PRO A 441 40.14 25.39 -23.05
CA PRO A 441 41.08 26.35 -23.58
C PRO A 441 40.50 26.96 -24.86
N SER A 442 40.51 28.29 -24.90
CA SER A 442 40.19 29.07 -26.09
C SER A 442 41.08 28.71 -27.25
N GLN A 443 40.55 28.07 -28.28
CA GLN A 443 41.12 28.11 -29.62
C GLN A 443 40.06 28.54 -30.61
N ALA A 444 40.27 29.71 -31.16
CA ALA A 444 39.58 30.23 -32.30
C ALA A 444 39.78 29.33 -33.51
N TRP A 445 38.69 28.89 -34.15
CA TRP A 445 38.72 28.41 -35.50
C TRP A 445 37.51 28.93 -36.30
N SER A 446 37.88 29.69 -37.34
CA SER A 446 37.00 30.31 -38.31
C SER A 446 36.38 29.31 -39.26
N GLY A 447 35.08 29.46 -39.48
CA GLY A 447 34.45 29.27 -40.77
C GLY A 447 34.05 27.84 -41.18
N ARG A 448 32.74 27.55 -41.04
CA ARG A 448 31.90 26.93 -42.09
C ARG A 448 30.43 26.94 -41.65
N PRO A 449 29.47 27.11 -42.59
CA PRO A 449 28.08 27.28 -42.26
C PRO A 449 27.38 25.97 -41.87
N ALA A 450 26.40 26.09 -40.93
CA ALA A 450 25.55 25.00 -40.45
C ALA A 450 24.59 24.48 -41.54
N PRO A 451 24.32 23.18 -41.60
CA PRO A 451 23.18 22.67 -42.35
C PRO A 451 21.88 22.78 -41.55
N ALA A 452 20.80 22.96 -42.30
CA ALA A 452 19.46 23.29 -41.89
C ALA A 452 18.82 22.37 -40.86
N THR A 453 18.04 23.00 -40.05
CA THR A 453 17.05 22.51 -39.06
C THR A 453 16.11 21.46 -39.65
N TYR A 454 16.01 20.30 -38.95
CA TYR A 454 14.85 19.41 -39.04
C TYR A 454 13.82 19.84 -37.99
N ALA A 455 12.95 20.75 -38.40
CA ALA A 455 11.67 20.99 -37.75
C ALA A 455 10.61 20.79 -38.84
N GLU A 456 9.99 19.60 -38.84
CA GLU A 456 8.67 19.33 -39.46
C GLU A 456 8.43 17.82 -39.46
N ALA A 457 7.58 17.35 -38.57
CA ALA A 457 6.69 16.19 -38.74
C ALA A 457 5.95 15.87 -37.47
N TRP A 458 4.93 16.61 -37.14
CA TRP A 458 3.75 16.11 -36.40
C TRP A 458 2.62 17.13 -36.57
N ALA A 459 1.95 17.04 -37.73
CA ALA A 459 0.65 17.64 -37.92
C ALA A 459 -0.44 16.59 -37.63
N PRO A 460 -1.54 16.94 -36.98
CA PRO A 460 -2.61 15.99 -36.73
C PRO A 460 -3.40 15.69 -38.00
N TYR A 461 -3.63 14.40 -38.21
CA TYR A 461 -4.44 13.88 -39.33
C TYR A 461 -5.91 14.27 -39.11
N GLN A 462 -6.42 15.21 -39.92
CA GLN A 462 -7.84 15.50 -40.04
C GLN A 462 -8.46 14.54 -41.05
N ALA A 463 -9.36 13.68 -40.55
CA ALA A 463 -10.18 12.83 -41.43
C ALA A 463 -11.29 13.68 -42.06
N THR A 464 -11.20 13.93 -43.35
CA THR A 464 -12.30 14.46 -44.16
C THR A 464 -13.26 13.34 -44.51
N ALA A 465 -14.48 13.42 -43.98
CA ALA A 465 -15.60 12.55 -44.38
C ALA A 465 -16.21 13.10 -45.65
N GLU A 466 -16.17 12.34 -46.74
CA GLU A 466 -16.97 12.58 -47.92
C GLU A 466 -18.39 11.97 -47.78
N PRO A 467 -19.46 12.65 -48.18
CA PRO A 467 -20.81 12.10 -48.15
C PRO A 467 -21.11 11.20 -49.37
N LYS A 468 -21.35 9.94 -49.13
CA LYS A 468 -21.90 9.03 -50.16
C LYS A 468 -23.34 9.42 -50.50
N ARG A 469 -23.56 9.81 -51.78
CA ARG A 469 -24.88 9.95 -52.39
C ARG A 469 -25.56 8.57 -52.47
N VAL A 470 -26.75 8.48 -51.94
CA VAL A 470 -27.68 7.38 -52.20
C VAL A 470 -28.43 7.70 -53.49
N ALA A 471 -28.31 6.84 -54.49
CA ALA A 471 -29.15 6.84 -55.66
C ALA A 471 -30.35 5.96 -55.40
N ALA A 472 -31.54 6.51 -55.70
CA ALA A 472 -32.80 5.79 -55.70
C ALA A 472 -32.98 4.98 -57.00
N ALA A 473 -33.40 3.75 -56.86
CA ALA A 473 -34.25 3.00 -57.78
C ALA A 473 -34.90 1.86 -57.00
#